data_c6b246429668bafd15c3db5298d093a2
#
_entry.id   c6b246429668bafd15c3db5298d093a2
#
_cell.length_a   1.000
_cell.length_b   1.000
_cell.length_c   1.000
_cell.angle_alpha   90.00
_cell.angle_beta   90.00
_cell.angle_gamma   90.00
#
_symmetry.space_group_name_H-M   'P 1'
#
loop_
_entity.id
_entity.type
_entity.pdbx_description
1 polymer ?
#
loop_
_entity_poly.entity_id
_entity_poly.type
_entity_poly.pdbx_seq_one_letter_code
_entity_poly.pdbx_strand_id
1 'polypeptide(L)'
;MKKKLVLGATAAALLTAGTFGAVSASASAPAAAPAAVVRGDAANDDLFQSNHLTVEAATDAAEAALKAAEKENQRVTIAVVDRNGNTVVTLRGDGAGPQSYESAIRKAYTAVSWNAPTSVLAGRLAQTPNLKDIPGTLFLGGGAPVTAKGAPIAGIGVAGAPSGDLDEKFAQAGVAELAK
;
A
#
# COMPACT_ATOMS: atom_id res chain seq x y z
N MET A 1 -26.03 35.15 -16.61
CA MET A 1 -27.40 35.38 -17.13
C MET A 1 -27.56 34.59 -18.41
N LYS A 2 -28.41 33.57 -18.43
CA LYS A 2 -29.37 33.20 -19.49
C LYS A 2 -29.88 31.78 -19.17
N LYS A 3 -31.01 31.74 -18.51
CA LYS A 3 -31.89 30.56 -18.36
C LYS A 3 -32.48 30.24 -19.70
N LYS A 4 -32.54 28.99 -20.13
CA LYS A 4 -33.45 28.53 -21.17
C LYS A 4 -34.38 27.49 -20.57
N LEU A 5 -35.63 27.92 -20.46
CA LEU A 5 -36.83 27.13 -20.17
C LEU A 5 -37.24 26.44 -21.46
N VAL A 6 -37.60 25.16 -21.45
CA VAL A 6 -38.31 24.50 -22.55
C VAL A 6 -39.58 23.86 -21.99
N LEU A 7 -40.66 24.31 -22.63
CA LEU A 7 -42.05 24.12 -22.34
C LEU A 7 -42.55 22.72 -22.71
N GLY A 8 -43.54 22.25 -21.96
CA GLY A 8 -44.20 20.98 -22.16
C GLY A 8 -45.14 20.92 -23.37
N ALA A 9 -45.45 19.72 -23.76
CA ALA A 9 -46.56 19.42 -24.68
C ALA A 9 -47.53 18.47 -24.00
N THR A 10 -48.74 18.98 -23.77
CA THR A 10 -49.95 18.25 -23.39
C THR A 10 -50.57 17.60 -24.62
N ALA A 11 -50.91 16.33 -24.55
CA ALA A 11 -51.79 15.70 -25.55
C ALA A 11 -53.04 15.15 -24.84
N ALA A 12 -54.17 15.55 -25.38
CA ALA A 12 -55.52 15.26 -24.87
C ALA A 12 -55.99 13.83 -25.18
N ALA A 13 -56.75 13.33 -24.26
CA ALA A 13 -57.43 12.02 -24.35
C ALA A 13 -58.72 12.12 -25.17
N LEU A 14 -58.97 11.11 -26.02
CA LEU A 14 -60.29 10.80 -26.57
C LEU A 14 -60.69 9.41 -26.10
N LEU A 15 -61.80 9.34 -25.37
CA LEU A 15 -62.49 8.12 -24.95
C LEU A 15 -63.31 7.59 -26.10
N THR A 16 -63.16 6.33 -26.47
CA THR A 16 -64.21 5.52 -27.15
C THR A 16 -64.37 4.20 -26.40
N ALA A 17 -65.60 3.94 -25.96
CA ALA A 17 -65.98 2.72 -25.31
C ALA A 17 -66.16 1.58 -26.35
N GLY A 18 -65.59 0.41 -26.04
CA GLY A 18 -65.76 -0.82 -26.83
C GLY A 18 -65.44 -2.03 -25.97
N THR A 19 -66.34 -2.98 -25.98
CA THR A 19 -66.64 -4.12 -25.11
C THR A 19 -65.60 -5.27 -25.17
N PHE A 20 -65.46 -5.93 -24.03
CA PHE A 20 -65.12 -7.34 -23.72
C PHE A 20 -64.11 -8.13 -24.54
N GLY A 21 -63.00 -8.44 -23.82
CA GLY A 21 -62.10 -9.55 -24.13
C GLY A 21 -61.02 -9.60 -23.06
N ALA A 22 -61.19 -10.45 -22.03
CA ALA A 22 -60.12 -10.66 -21.02
C ALA A 22 -58.99 -11.46 -21.66
N VAL A 23 -57.96 -10.77 -22.12
CA VAL A 23 -56.68 -11.36 -22.48
C VAL A 23 -55.71 -10.91 -21.37
N SER A 24 -55.29 -11.85 -20.55
CA SER A 24 -54.22 -11.62 -19.55
C SER A 24 -52.92 -11.34 -20.29
N ALA A 25 -52.70 -10.10 -20.64
CA ALA A 25 -51.41 -9.65 -21.10
C ALA A 25 -50.49 -9.53 -19.90
N SER A 26 -49.63 -10.52 -19.71
CA SER A 26 -48.47 -10.40 -18.83
C SER A 26 -47.60 -9.27 -19.38
N ALA A 27 -47.73 -8.07 -18.84
CA ALA A 27 -46.85 -6.97 -19.12
C ALA A 27 -45.47 -7.32 -18.53
N SER A 28 -44.59 -7.84 -19.38
CA SER A 28 -43.17 -7.91 -19.08
C SER A 28 -42.68 -6.47 -18.84
N ALA A 29 -42.35 -6.13 -17.62
CA ALA A 29 -41.69 -4.85 -17.34
C ALA A 29 -40.43 -4.75 -18.21
N PRO A 30 -40.22 -3.62 -18.88
CA PRO A 30 -38.98 -3.43 -19.64
C PRO A 30 -37.82 -3.60 -18.70
N ALA A 31 -36.90 -4.53 -19.03
CA ALA A 31 -35.65 -4.70 -18.31
C ALA A 31 -34.93 -3.32 -18.27
N ALA A 32 -34.64 -2.86 -17.06
CA ALA A 32 -33.88 -1.62 -16.89
C ALA A 32 -32.57 -1.75 -17.68
N ALA A 33 -32.33 -0.82 -18.58
CA ALA A 33 -31.05 -0.77 -19.28
C ALA A 33 -29.92 -0.70 -18.25
N PRO A 34 -28.81 -1.45 -18.44
CA PRO A 34 -27.70 -1.39 -17.53
C PRO A 34 -27.19 0.06 -17.44
N ALA A 35 -27.01 0.54 -16.20
CA ALA A 35 -26.51 1.88 -15.98
C ALA A 35 -25.16 2.04 -16.72
N ALA A 36 -25.07 3.06 -17.55
CA ALA A 36 -23.83 3.36 -18.25
C ALA A 36 -22.73 3.62 -17.22
N VAL A 37 -21.66 2.82 -17.25
CA VAL A 37 -20.46 3.06 -16.43
C VAL A 37 -19.80 4.32 -16.99
N VAL A 38 -19.82 5.40 -16.22
CA VAL A 38 -19.05 6.61 -16.55
C VAL A 38 -17.58 6.27 -16.36
N ARG A 39 -16.83 6.23 -17.47
CA ARG A 39 -15.38 6.13 -17.48
C ARG A 39 -14.84 7.49 -17.86
N GLY A 40 -14.02 8.05 -17.01
CA GLY A 40 -13.31 9.31 -17.27
C GLY A 40 -11.86 9.16 -16.84
N ASP A 41 -10.95 9.65 -17.66
CA ASP A 41 -9.55 9.77 -17.27
C ASP A 41 -9.37 11.08 -16.51
N ALA A 42 -8.58 11.05 -15.43
CA ALA A 42 -8.20 12.25 -14.70
C ALA A 42 -7.31 13.15 -15.59
N ALA A 43 -7.46 14.45 -15.46
CA ALA A 43 -6.57 15.38 -16.14
C ALA A 43 -5.14 15.25 -15.58
N ASN A 44 -4.13 15.55 -16.42
CA ASN A 44 -2.73 15.41 -15.99
C ASN A 44 -2.39 16.24 -14.74
N ASP A 45 -3.02 17.40 -14.58
CA ASP A 45 -2.83 18.30 -13.45
C ASP A 45 -3.43 17.74 -12.13
N ASP A 46 -4.32 16.76 -12.24
CA ASP A 46 -4.93 16.07 -11.11
C ASP A 46 -4.12 14.81 -10.69
N LEU A 47 -3.01 14.50 -11.39
CA LEU A 47 -2.22 13.30 -11.17
C LEU A 47 -0.96 13.60 -10.37
N PHE A 48 -0.71 12.77 -9.35
CA PHE A 48 0.55 12.74 -8.61
C PHE A 48 1.33 11.48 -8.97
N GLN A 49 2.60 11.65 -9.36
CA GLN A 49 3.50 10.54 -9.66
C GLN A 49 4.48 10.32 -8.50
N SER A 50 4.74 9.07 -8.19
CA SER A 50 5.71 8.68 -7.17
C SER A 50 6.66 7.59 -7.68
N ASN A 51 7.91 7.63 -7.18
CA ASN A 51 8.89 6.60 -7.49
C ASN A 51 8.70 5.40 -6.57
N HIS A 52 8.86 4.21 -7.12
CA HIS A 52 8.85 2.94 -6.42
C HIS A 52 10.04 2.10 -6.84
N LEU A 53 10.50 1.18 -5.98
CA LEU A 53 11.41 0.14 -6.39
C LEU A 53 10.69 -0.84 -7.33
N THR A 54 11.42 -1.37 -8.30
CA THR A 54 10.95 -2.55 -9.03
C THR A 54 10.98 -3.77 -8.10
N VAL A 55 10.19 -4.80 -8.40
CA VAL A 55 10.22 -6.06 -7.63
C VAL A 55 11.61 -6.70 -7.69
N GLU A 56 12.29 -6.62 -8.83
CA GLU A 56 13.67 -7.10 -9.02
C GLU A 56 14.62 -6.41 -8.04
N ALA A 57 14.68 -5.08 -8.05
CA ALA A 57 15.52 -4.30 -7.14
C ALA A 57 15.19 -4.56 -5.66
N ALA A 58 13.90 -4.69 -5.31
CA ALA A 58 13.48 -5.02 -3.95
C ALA A 58 13.93 -6.43 -3.55
N THR A 59 13.92 -7.39 -4.47
CA THR A 59 14.37 -8.76 -4.23
C THR A 59 15.89 -8.80 -4.04
N ASP A 60 16.66 -8.14 -4.89
CA ASP A 60 18.11 -8.05 -4.78
C ASP A 60 18.54 -7.45 -3.44
N ALA A 61 17.86 -6.39 -3.02
CA ALA A 61 18.11 -5.76 -1.71
C ALA A 61 17.78 -6.72 -0.54
N ALA A 62 16.66 -7.43 -0.63
CA ALA A 62 16.28 -8.39 0.40
C ALA A 62 17.26 -9.57 0.48
N GLU A 63 17.72 -10.08 -0.67
CA GLU A 63 18.74 -11.13 -0.74
C GLU A 63 20.09 -10.67 -0.19
N ALA A 64 20.51 -9.43 -0.48
CA ALA A 64 21.74 -8.88 0.05
C ALA A 64 21.70 -8.81 1.59
N ALA A 65 20.56 -8.36 2.15
CA ALA A 65 20.34 -8.33 3.59
C ALA A 65 20.36 -9.75 4.20
N LEU A 66 19.70 -10.72 3.55
CA LEU A 66 19.70 -12.12 4.01
C LEU A 66 21.10 -12.71 3.99
N LYS A 67 21.83 -12.57 2.89
CA LYS A 67 23.22 -13.02 2.73
C LYS A 67 24.15 -12.40 3.77
N ALA A 68 23.93 -11.12 4.13
CA ALA A 68 24.71 -10.48 5.20
C ALA A 68 24.43 -11.12 6.56
N ALA A 69 23.18 -11.47 6.87
CA ALA A 69 22.81 -12.13 8.11
C ALA A 69 23.36 -13.58 8.17
N GLU A 70 23.25 -14.34 7.08
CA GLU A 70 23.75 -15.71 6.98
C GLU A 70 25.26 -15.80 7.21
N LYS A 71 26.05 -14.85 6.69
CA LYS A 71 27.50 -14.76 6.95
C LYS A 71 27.85 -14.65 8.43
N GLU A 72 26.95 -14.11 9.23
CA GLU A 72 27.10 -13.98 10.69
C GLU A 72 26.29 -15.05 11.44
N ASN A 73 25.83 -16.10 10.74
CA ASN A 73 25.03 -17.19 11.31
C ASN A 73 23.74 -16.70 11.98
N GLN A 74 23.15 -15.61 11.50
CA GLN A 74 21.89 -15.10 12.00
C GLN A 74 20.70 -15.60 11.18
N ARG A 75 19.61 -15.93 11.88
CA ARG A 75 18.37 -16.46 11.30
C ARG A 75 17.30 -15.38 11.37
N VAL A 76 17.11 -14.67 10.28
CA VAL A 76 16.28 -13.47 10.22
C VAL A 76 15.21 -13.55 9.13
N THR A 77 14.21 -12.70 9.25
CA THR A 77 13.29 -12.35 8.17
C THR A 77 13.62 -10.96 7.69
N ILE A 78 13.58 -10.77 6.38
CA ILE A 78 13.74 -9.49 5.70
C ILE A 78 12.41 -9.13 5.06
N ALA A 79 12.01 -7.86 5.13
CA ALA A 79 10.87 -7.33 4.39
C ALA A 79 11.25 -6.02 3.68
N VAL A 80 10.75 -5.84 2.46
CA VAL A 80 10.80 -4.59 1.73
C VAL A 80 9.38 -4.04 1.60
N VAL A 81 9.15 -2.85 2.13
CA VAL A 81 7.84 -2.17 2.13
C VAL A 81 7.95 -0.90 1.30
N ASP A 82 7.02 -0.66 0.39
CA ASP A 82 7.00 0.54 -0.45
C ASP A 82 6.57 1.78 0.33
N ARG A 83 6.68 2.95 -0.29
CA ARG A 83 6.29 4.23 0.32
C ARG A 83 4.79 4.34 0.66
N ASN A 84 3.96 3.49 0.10
CA ASN A 84 2.52 3.46 0.35
C ASN A 84 2.15 2.46 1.47
N GLY A 85 3.16 1.79 2.04
CA GLY A 85 2.98 0.83 3.13
C GLY A 85 2.71 -0.61 2.67
N ASN A 86 2.82 -0.90 1.37
CA ASN A 86 2.61 -2.25 0.85
C ASN A 86 3.91 -3.06 0.92
N THR A 87 3.81 -4.31 1.36
CA THR A 87 4.93 -5.25 1.31
C THR A 87 5.17 -5.67 -0.14
N VAL A 88 6.37 -5.42 -0.64
CA VAL A 88 6.80 -5.80 -2.00
C VAL A 88 7.43 -7.19 -1.99
N VAL A 89 8.33 -7.44 -1.03
CA VAL A 89 9.06 -8.70 -0.87
C VAL A 89 9.19 -9.04 0.60
N THR A 90 9.08 -10.32 0.92
CA THR A 90 9.48 -10.87 2.23
C THR A 90 10.27 -12.15 2.01
N LEU A 91 11.47 -12.19 2.58
CA LEU A 91 12.32 -13.38 2.64
C LEU A 91 12.46 -13.80 4.09
N ARG A 92 12.04 -15.03 4.40
CA ARG A 92 12.25 -15.62 5.72
C ARG A 92 13.35 -16.67 5.62
N GLY A 93 14.50 -16.38 6.25
CA GLY A 93 15.61 -17.30 6.32
C GLY A 93 15.27 -18.57 7.12
N ASP A 94 15.97 -19.65 6.82
CA ASP A 94 15.77 -20.95 7.48
C ASP A 94 15.97 -20.83 8.98
N GLY A 95 14.97 -21.29 9.74
CA GLY A 95 15.01 -21.26 11.20
C GLY A 95 14.77 -19.89 11.85
N ALA A 96 14.41 -18.87 11.08
CA ALA A 96 13.96 -17.59 11.65
C ALA A 96 12.71 -17.78 12.51
N GLY A 97 12.68 -17.13 13.69
CA GLY A 97 11.58 -17.24 14.63
C GLY A 97 10.25 -16.72 14.05
N PRO A 98 9.08 -17.23 14.50
CA PRO A 98 7.78 -16.86 13.92
C PRO A 98 7.46 -15.36 14.06
N GLN A 99 7.90 -14.71 15.13
CA GLN A 99 7.70 -13.28 15.36
C GLN A 99 8.49 -12.39 14.40
N SER A 100 9.56 -12.93 13.77
CA SER A 100 10.43 -12.16 12.89
C SER A 100 9.71 -11.71 11.63
N TYR A 101 8.74 -12.47 11.14
CA TYR A 101 8.01 -12.16 9.91
C TYR A 101 7.28 -10.82 10.00
N GLU A 102 6.38 -10.69 10.97
CA GLU A 102 5.63 -9.44 11.16
C GLU A 102 6.52 -8.30 11.66
N SER A 103 7.49 -8.61 12.52
CA SER A 103 8.41 -7.58 13.02
C SER A 103 9.24 -6.94 11.91
N ALA A 104 9.73 -7.72 10.93
CA ALA A 104 10.47 -7.19 9.79
C ALA A 104 9.59 -6.23 8.95
N ILE A 105 8.35 -6.62 8.64
CA ILE A 105 7.40 -5.78 7.91
C ILE A 105 7.15 -4.46 8.65
N ARG A 106 6.87 -4.52 9.95
CA ARG A 106 6.58 -3.34 10.77
C ARG A 106 7.81 -2.42 10.92
N LYS A 107 9.02 -2.95 11.02
CA LYS A 107 10.25 -2.17 11.03
C LYS A 107 10.47 -1.47 9.67
N ALA A 108 10.26 -2.17 8.55
CA ALA A 108 10.33 -1.59 7.22
C ALA A 108 9.31 -0.46 7.03
N TYR A 109 8.05 -0.71 7.41
CA TYR A 109 6.98 0.28 7.39
C TYR A 109 7.33 1.52 8.23
N THR A 110 7.87 1.33 9.43
CA THR A 110 8.31 2.42 10.31
C THR A 110 9.43 3.23 9.65
N ALA A 111 10.44 2.58 9.09
CA ALA A 111 11.56 3.25 8.46
C ALA A 111 11.14 4.12 7.26
N VAL A 112 10.28 3.61 6.37
CA VAL A 112 9.80 4.37 5.20
C VAL A 112 8.87 5.51 5.61
N SER A 113 8.03 5.32 6.63
CA SER A 113 7.07 6.32 7.09
C SER A 113 7.73 7.58 7.64
N TRP A 114 8.86 7.45 8.33
CA TRP A 114 9.61 8.56 8.94
C TRP A 114 10.90 8.90 8.23
N ASN A 115 11.24 8.22 7.15
CA ASN A 115 12.49 8.41 6.41
C ASN A 115 13.72 8.39 7.33
N ALA A 116 13.78 7.43 8.25
CA ALA A 116 14.86 7.33 9.23
C ALA A 116 15.08 5.87 9.67
N PRO A 117 16.31 5.49 10.08
CA PRO A 117 16.58 4.22 10.72
C PRO A 117 15.73 4.03 11.98
N THR A 118 15.23 2.82 12.21
CA THR A 118 14.33 2.59 13.33
C THR A 118 15.01 2.64 14.70
N SER A 119 16.33 2.46 14.80
CA SER A 119 17.10 2.72 16.01
C SER A 119 17.04 4.19 16.42
N VAL A 120 17.20 5.10 15.45
CA VAL A 120 17.06 6.56 15.66
C VAL A 120 15.63 6.92 16.10
N LEU A 121 14.64 6.29 15.47
CA LEU A 121 13.23 6.51 15.81
C LEU A 121 12.89 6.00 17.20
N ALA A 122 13.46 4.86 17.62
CA ALA A 122 13.29 4.32 18.97
C ALA A 122 13.74 5.31 20.06
N GLY A 123 14.80 6.09 19.79
CA GLY A 123 15.23 7.14 20.69
C GLY A 123 14.20 8.26 20.93
N ARG A 124 13.27 8.47 20.00
CA ARG A 124 12.22 9.49 20.14
C ARG A 124 11.14 9.09 21.17
N LEU A 125 11.03 7.80 21.49
CA LEU A 125 10.06 7.31 22.49
C LEU A 125 10.30 7.87 23.88
N ALA A 126 11.52 8.27 24.21
CA ALA A 126 11.85 8.90 25.49
C ALA A 126 11.09 10.24 25.69
N GLN A 127 10.84 10.96 24.58
CA GLN A 127 10.16 12.27 24.61
C GLN A 127 8.71 12.17 24.15
N THR A 128 8.39 11.18 23.31
CA THR A 128 7.06 11.01 22.73
C THR A 128 6.66 9.53 22.78
N PRO A 129 6.33 9.00 23.95
CA PRO A 129 6.10 7.56 24.14
C PRO A 129 4.89 7.01 23.35
N ASN A 130 3.95 7.86 22.99
CA ASN A 130 2.73 7.47 22.26
C ASN A 130 3.01 7.12 20.78
N LEU A 131 4.19 7.40 20.26
CA LEU A 131 4.54 6.98 18.88
C LEU A 131 4.44 5.46 18.69
N LYS A 132 4.71 4.69 19.75
CA LYS A 132 4.58 3.21 19.71
C LYS A 132 3.15 2.72 19.50
N ASP A 133 2.14 3.58 19.76
CA ASP A 133 0.73 3.23 19.68
C ASP A 133 0.15 3.45 18.27
N ILE A 134 0.95 3.98 17.34
CA ILE A 134 0.55 4.16 15.94
C ILE A 134 0.49 2.77 15.27
N PRO A 135 -0.68 2.38 14.71
CA PRO A 135 -0.86 1.06 14.14
C PRO A 135 0.14 0.75 13.01
N GLY A 136 0.62 -0.50 12.95
CA GLY A 136 1.55 -0.96 11.93
C GLY A 136 3.01 -0.58 12.18
N THR A 137 3.32 0.25 13.17
CA THR A 137 4.69 0.68 13.47
C THR A 137 5.39 -0.23 14.48
N LEU A 138 6.73 -0.23 14.44
CA LEU A 138 7.58 -0.87 15.44
C LEU A 138 8.85 -0.03 15.62
N PHE A 139 8.91 0.71 16.70
CA PHE A 139 10.05 1.57 17.08
C PHE A 139 11.13 0.72 17.77
N LEU A 140 11.75 -0.17 17.00
CA LEU A 140 12.82 -1.07 17.43
C LEU A 140 13.83 -1.18 16.30
N GLY A 141 15.12 -1.07 16.59
CA GLY A 141 16.20 -1.15 15.60
C GLY A 141 16.04 -2.33 14.64
N GLY A 142 16.43 -2.14 13.39
CA GLY A 142 16.34 -3.14 12.34
C GLY A 142 15.62 -2.68 11.07
N GLY A 143 15.19 -1.44 10.99
CA GLY A 143 14.60 -0.86 9.79
C GLY A 143 15.47 0.26 9.21
N ALA A 144 15.68 0.26 7.90
CA ALA A 144 16.43 1.27 7.18
C ALA A 144 15.61 1.84 6.00
N PRO A 145 15.55 3.17 5.81
CA PRO A 145 14.85 3.78 4.69
C PRO A 145 15.66 3.66 3.41
N VAL A 146 14.95 3.51 2.29
CA VAL A 146 15.49 3.63 0.93
C VAL A 146 14.96 4.91 0.33
N THR A 147 15.84 5.74 -0.22
CA THR A 147 15.48 7.05 -0.78
C THR A 147 15.84 7.19 -2.24
N ALA A 148 15.07 8.00 -2.96
CA ALA A 148 15.43 8.49 -4.28
C ALA A 148 15.27 10.02 -4.28
N LYS A 149 16.35 10.74 -4.64
CA LYS A 149 16.38 12.22 -4.63
C LYS A 149 15.96 12.81 -3.27
N GLY A 150 16.34 12.12 -2.16
CA GLY A 150 16.03 12.55 -0.79
C GLY A 150 14.61 12.18 -0.30
N ALA A 151 13.73 11.71 -1.15
CA ALA A 151 12.39 11.26 -0.76
C ALA A 151 12.38 9.75 -0.46
N PRO A 152 11.68 9.28 0.59
CA PRO A 152 11.55 7.86 0.88
C PRO A 152 10.72 7.17 -0.21
N ILE A 153 11.22 6.07 -0.75
CA ILE A 153 10.56 5.24 -1.75
C ILE A 153 10.25 3.84 -1.25
N ALA A 154 11.02 3.35 -0.27
CA ALA A 154 10.81 2.07 0.39
C ALA A 154 11.48 2.06 1.77
N GLY A 155 11.20 1.03 2.55
CA GLY A 155 11.92 0.66 3.76
C GLY A 155 12.33 -0.80 3.71
N ILE A 156 13.52 -1.12 4.23
CA ILE A 156 13.97 -2.49 4.44
C ILE A 156 13.95 -2.75 5.94
N GLY A 157 13.27 -3.81 6.35
CA GLY A 157 13.19 -4.23 7.74
C GLY A 157 13.76 -5.62 7.91
N VAL A 158 14.54 -5.81 8.95
CA VAL A 158 15.10 -7.09 9.37
C VAL A 158 14.71 -7.38 10.81
N ALA A 159 14.40 -8.63 11.09
CA ALA A 159 14.10 -9.08 12.45
C ALA A 159 14.52 -10.52 12.66
N GLY A 160 15.02 -10.82 13.86
CA GLY A 160 15.39 -12.18 14.26
C GLY A 160 16.79 -12.29 14.83
N ALA A 161 17.67 -11.32 14.60
CA ALA A 161 18.98 -11.28 15.25
C ALA A 161 18.85 -10.97 16.77
N PRO A 162 19.90 -11.25 17.56
CA PRO A 162 19.89 -11.01 19.00
C PRO A 162 19.69 -9.54 19.40
N SER A 163 19.96 -8.58 18.54
CA SER A 163 19.78 -7.17 18.81
C SER A 163 19.22 -6.42 17.62
N GLY A 164 18.53 -5.29 17.89
CA GLY A 164 18.03 -4.41 16.86
C GLY A 164 19.14 -3.75 16.03
N ASP A 165 20.29 -3.48 16.64
CA ASP A 165 21.44 -2.90 15.94
C ASP A 165 22.00 -3.90 14.91
N LEU A 166 22.01 -5.18 15.22
CA LEU A 166 22.45 -6.21 14.30
C LEU A 166 21.44 -6.39 13.15
N ASP A 167 20.13 -6.41 13.47
CA ASP A 167 19.07 -6.40 12.45
C ASP A 167 19.24 -5.19 11.51
N GLU A 168 19.50 -3.99 12.06
CA GLU A 168 19.64 -2.76 11.27
C GLU A 168 20.91 -2.76 10.40
N LYS A 169 22.00 -3.35 10.86
CA LYS A 169 23.19 -3.59 10.04
C LYS A 169 22.86 -4.40 8.79
N PHE A 170 22.06 -5.44 8.91
CA PHE A 170 21.63 -6.25 7.77
C PHE A 170 20.65 -5.50 6.88
N ALA A 171 19.73 -4.71 7.43
CA ALA A 171 18.86 -3.85 6.64
C ALA A 171 19.68 -2.83 5.80
N GLN A 172 20.74 -2.26 6.39
CA GLN A 172 21.64 -1.35 5.69
C GLN A 172 22.44 -2.03 4.56
N ALA A 173 22.79 -3.32 4.72
CA ALA A 173 23.40 -4.09 3.64
C ALA A 173 22.47 -4.20 2.41
N GLY A 174 21.16 -4.38 2.65
CA GLY A 174 20.16 -4.32 1.59
C GLY A 174 20.05 -2.94 0.93
N VAL A 175 20.09 -1.86 1.73
CA VAL A 175 20.09 -0.49 1.16
C VAL A 175 21.34 -0.24 0.31
N ALA A 176 22.50 -0.72 0.75
CA ALA A 176 23.76 -0.56 0.03
C ALA A 176 23.75 -1.26 -1.35
N GLU A 177 23.01 -2.36 -1.49
CA GLU A 177 22.84 -3.05 -2.78
C GLU A 177 22.20 -2.15 -3.83
N LEU A 178 21.27 -1.29 -3.42
CA LEU A 178 20.54 -0.36 -4.30
C LEU A 178 21.34 0.92 -4.66
N ALA A 179 22.46 1.16 -4.01
CA ALA A 179 23.28 2.37 -4.18
C ALA A 179 24.43 2.19 -5.21
N LYS A 180 24.42 1.11 -5.97
CA LYS A 180 25.45 0.77 -6.99
C LYS A 180 25.29 1.56 -8.27
#